data_4c46fe0956b248b96f6373eb6911d78a
#
_entry.id   4c46fe0956b248b96f6373eb6911d78a
#
_cell.length_a   1.000
_cell.length_b   1.000
_cell.length_c   1.000
_cell.angle_alpha   90.00
_cell.angle_beta   90.00
_cell.angle_gamma   90.00
#
_symmetry.space_group_name_H-M   'P 1'
#
loop_
_entity.id
_entity.type
_entity.pdbx_description
1 polymer ?
#
loop_
_entity_poly.entity_id
_entity_poly.type
_entity_poly.pdbx_seq_one_letter_code
_entity_poly.pdbx_strand_id
1 'polypeptide(L)'
;MSTHIDISPSLSGYNRGLYAQTALGTAITNTIVEQSLVGAGVGTLIVPPNTFQVGDSFIAKMCGYLSCANNETIHIKVKSNGITIADAGVFQMKLTTNKYFELTIDFTVTKIGGPGVGELFVNGQYSYNHNAAGDLDGTNFALISNTTFDTTIPNTLTITAQWGAANPANSIQSQNFVLQKIY
;
A
#
# COMPACT_ATOMS: atom_id res chain seq x y z
N MET A 1 19.19 -24.09 40.37
CA MET A 1 19.23 -24.27 38.91
C MET A 1 18.19 -23.35 38.29
N SER A 2 18.62 -22.24 37.72
CA SER A 2 17.71 -21.33 36.98
C SER A 2 17.57 -21.88 35.59
N THR A 3 16.41 -22.40 35.25
CA THR A 3 16.06 -22.73 33.85
C THR A 3 15.85 -21.43 33.11
N HIS A 4 16.89 -20.95 32.46
CA HIS A 4 16.76 -19.89 31.49
C HIS A 4 15.93 -20.46 30.33
N ILE A 5 14.66 -20.08 30.26
CA ILE A 5 13.84 -20.34 29.08
C ILE A 5 14.40 -19.41 28.02
N ASP A 6 15.14 -19.98 27.09
CA ASP A 6 15.56 -19.27 25.88
C ASP A 6 14.31 -19.02 25.03
N ILE A 7 13.68 -17.88 25.26
CA ILE A 7 12.68 -17.30 24.36
C ILE A 7 13.37 -16.62 23.18
N SER A 8 14.35 -17.30 22.60
CA SER A 8 14.75 -16.99 21.23
C SER A 8 13.51 -17.24 20.37
N PRO A 9 12.76 -16.22 19.98
CA PRO A 9 11.58 -16.44 19.19
C PRO A 9 12.04 -16.91 17.83
N SER A 10 12.02 -18.20 17.61
CA SER A 10 11.73 -18.63 16.26
C SER A 10 10.32 -18.09 15.98
N LEU A 11 10.24 -16.91 15.40
CA LEU A 11 8.98 -16.31 14.89
C LEU A 11 8.38 -17.18 13.79
N SER A 12 8.73 -18.45 13.73
CA SER A 12 8.30 -19.43 12.73
C SER A 12 6.84 -19.89 12.87
N GLY A 13 6.08 -19.28 13.74
CA GLY A 13 4.65 -19.57 13.91
C GLY A 13 3.77 -18.33 14.01
N TYR A 14 4.34 -17.14 13.93
CA TYR A 14 3.60 -15.87 13.96
C TYR A 14 3.63 -15.21 12.58
N ASN A 15 2.60 -14.45 12.25
CA ASN A 15 2.47 -13.67 11.04
C ASN A 15 3.81 -13.01 10.69
N ARG A 16 4.47 -13.52 9.65
CA ARG A 16 5.75 -12.97 9.23
C ARG A 16 5.49 -11.67 8.47
N GLY A 17 6.02 -10.56 8.99
CA GLY A 17 6.20 -9.36 8.20
C GLY A 17 6.99 -9.71 6.94
N LEU A 18 6.46 -9.40 5.79
CA LEU A 18 7.17 -9.55 4.51
C LEU A 18 8.08 -8.37 4.27
N TYR A 19 7.61 -7.18 4.63
CA TYR A 19 8.36 -5.94 4.45
C TYR A 19 8.02 -4.95 5.56
N ALA A 20 9.03 -4.20 6.00
CA ALA A 20 8.88 -3.06 6.89
C ALA A 20 9.76 -1.91 6.39
N GLN A 21 9.15 -0.76 6.14
CA GLN A 21 9.86 0.45 5.75
C GLN A 21 10.68 0.98 6.93
N THR A 22 11.93 1.33 6.68
CA THR A 22 12.88 1.83 7.70
C THR A 22 13.40 3.24 7.40
N ALA A 23 13.06 3.77 6.23
CA ALA A 23 13.38 5.14 5.83
C ALA A 23 12.14 5.81 5.25
N LEU A 24 12.06 7.14 5.35
CA LEU A 24 10.99 7.91 4.71
C LEU A 24 10.90 7.56 3.22
N GLY A 25 9.70 7.47 2.70
CA GLY A 25 9.48 7.42 1.26
C GLY A 25 9.96 8.72 0.60
N THR A 26 10.17 8.69 -0.70
CA THR A 26 10.42 9.93 -1.45
C THR A 26 9.14 10.77 -1.47
N ALA A 27 9.23 12.03 -1.08
CA ALA A 27 8.08 12.92 -1.13
C ALA A 27 7.66 13.18 -2.59
N ILE A 28 6.39 12.97 -2.90
CA ILE A 28 5.79 13.27 -4.21
C ILE A 28 5.25 14.68 -4.17
N THR A 29 5.97 15.62 -4.75
CA THR A 29 5.69 17.06 -4.65
C THR A 29 5.60 17.71 -6.01
N ASN A 30 4.67 18.67 -6.17
CA ASN A 30 4.60 19.57 -7.34
C ASN A 30 4.74 18.84 -8.69
N THR A 31 4.09 17.69 -8.85
CA THR A 31 4.19 16.86 -10.07
C THR A 31 2.88 16.15 -10.37
N ILE A 32 2.61 15.93 -11.66
CA ILE A 32 1.53 15.07 -12.13
C ILE A 32 2.01 13.65 -12.51
N VAL A 33 3.28 13.36 -12.29
CA VAL A 33 3.84 12.05 -12.59
C VAL A 33 3.50 11.08 -11.46
N GLU A 34 2.95 9.92 -11.81
CA GLU A 34 2.71 8.84 -10.86
C GLU A 34 4.05 8.32 -10.30
N GLN A 35 4.17 8.26 -8.99
CA GLN A 35 5.39 7.84 -8.30
C GLN A 35 5.07 6.89 -7.13
N SER A 36 6.06 6.09 -6.74
CA SER A 36 5.94 5.19 -5.59
C SER A 36 5.96 5.96 -4.28
N LEU A 37 5.05 5.60 -3.37
CA LEU A 37 5.06 6.04 -1.97
C LEU A 37 5.95 5.15 -1.08
N VAL A 38 6.32 3.95 -1.54
CA VAL A 38 7.06 2.99 -0.73
C VAL A 38 8.51 3.45 -0.56
N GLY A 39 8.93 3.64 0.68
CA GLY A 39 10.31 3.96 1.03
C GLY A 39 11.20 2.72 1.13
N ALA A 40 12.50 2.92 1.36
CA ALA A 40 13.43 1.82 1.61
C ALA A 40 13.14 1.12 2.94
N GLY A 41 13.41 -0.19 3.01
CA GLY A 41 13.11 -0.97 4.20
C GLY A 41 13.81 -2.33 4.21
N VAL A 42 13.38 -3.17 5.14
CA VAL A 42 13.87 -4.54 5.33
C VAL A 42 12.79 -5.55 4.93
N GLY A 43 13.22 -6.74 4.50
CA GLY A 43 12.34 -7.78 3.99
C GLY A 43 12.18 -7.71 2.48
N THR A 44 11.07 -8.20 1.96
CA THR A 44 10.79 -8.26 0.53
C THR A 44 9.39 -7.79 0.18
N LEU A 45 9.29 -7.05 -0.92
CA LEU A 45 8.01 -6.72 -1.59
C LEU A 45 7.73 -7.67 -2.75
N ILE A 46 8.64 -8.63 -2.97
CA ILE A 46 8.58 -9.54 -4.11
C ILE A 46 8.12 -10.90 -3.63
N VAL A 47 7.07 -11.41 -4.23
CA VAL A 47 6.66 -12.81 -4.14
C VAL A 47 7.24 -13.54 -5.35
N PRO A 48 8.05 -14.60 -5.16
CA PRO A 48 8.63 -15.37 -6.27
C PRO A 48 7.54 -16.02 -7.15
N PRO A 49 7.87 -16.36 -8.40
CA PRO A 49 6.92 -17.02 -9.31
C PRO A 49 6.48 -18.37 -8.76
N ASN A 50 5.22 -18.72 -9.00
CA ASN A 50 4.62 -20.00 -8.63
C ASN A 50 4.64 -20.33 -7.12
N THR A 51 4.75 -19.31 -6.24
CA THR A 51 4.74 -19.51 -4.79
C THR A 51 3.43 -19.13 -4.12
N PHE A 52 2.55 -18.43 -4.82
CA PHE A 52 1.20 -18.15 -4.31
C PHE A 52 0.38 -19.44 -4.21
N GLN A 53 -0.46 -19.49 -3.19
CA GLN A 53 -1.48 -20.50 -3.00
C GLN A 53 -2.86 -19.84 -2.92
N VAL A 54 -3.90 -20.56 -3.28
CA VAL A 54 -5.28 -20.11 -3.05
C VAL A 54 -5.50 -19.97 -1.55
N GLY A 55 -6.00 -18.82 -1.12
CA GLY A 55 -6.17 -18.46 0.28
C GLY A 55 -5.02 -17.59 0.84
N ASP A 56 -3.87 -17.49 0.17
CA ASP A 56 -2.82 -16.57 0.62
C ASP A 56 -3.39 -15.17 0.80
N SER A 57 -3.31 -14.67 2.03
CA SER A 57 -3.89 -13.38 2.43
C SER A 57 -2.84 -12.46 3.00
N PHE A 58 -2.96 -11.18 2.66
CA PHE A 58 -1.97 -10.16 3.01
C PHE A 58 -2.66 -8.90 3.51
N ILE A 59 -1.98 -8.19 4.41
CA ILE A 59 -2.33 -6.84 4.83
C ILE A 59 -1.17 -5.91 4.52
N ALA A 60 -1.47 -4.82 3.82
CA ALA A 60 -0.56 -3.71 3.61
C ALA A 60 -1.08 -2.48 4.37
N LYS A 61 -0.27 -1.94 5.27
CA LYS A 61 -0.57 -0.72 6.03
C LYS A 61 0.49 0.32 5.76
N MET A 62 0.06 1.51 5.39
CA MET A 62 0.93 2.65 5.16
C MET A 62 0.39 3.88 5.89
N CYS A 63 1.28 4.70 6.41
CA CYS A 63 0.92 6.00 6.93
C CYS A 63 2.02 7.03 6.64
N GLY A 64 1.67 8.29 6.76
CA GLY A 64 2.59 9.38 6.54
C GLY A 64 1.93 10.74 6.66
N TYR A 65 2.50 11.74 6.01
CA TYR A 65 2.00 13.09 6.02
C TYR A 65 1.76 13.61 4.61
N LEU A 66 0.77 14.50 4.51
CA LEU A 66 0.44 15.17 3.27
C LEU A 66 0.09 16.64 3.48
N SER A 67 0.25 17.38 2.41
CA SER A 67 -0.24 18.75 2.23
C SER A 67 -0.85 18.87 0.85
N CYS A 68 -1.91 19.65 0.69
CA CYS A 68 -2.46 19.97 -0.63
C CYS A 68 -3.27 21.27 -0.61
N ALA A 69 -3.40 21.87 -1.77
CA ALA A 69 -4.34 22.98 -1.97
C ALA A 69 -5.79 22.48 -1.85
N ASN A 70 -6.72 23.41 -1.61
CA ASN A 70 -8.14 23.08 -1.61
C ASN A 70 -8.62 22.66 -2.99
N ASN A 71 -9.48 21.63 -3.05
CA ASN A 71 -9.99 21.02 -4.28
C ASN A 71 -8.93 20.40 -5.19
N GLU A 72 -7.75 20.14 -4.68
CA GLU A 72 -6.74 19.36 -5.40
C GLU A 72 -7.20 17.89 -5.51
N THR A 73 -6.70 17.16 -6.49
CA THR A 73 -7.04 15.76 -6.64
C THR A 73 -5.81 14.87 -6.48
N ILE A 74 -6.02 13.72 -5.88
CA ILE A 74 -5.04 12.66 -5.76
C ILE A 74 -5.58 11.34 -6.30
N HIS A 75 -4.74 10.54 -6.93
CA HIS A 75 -5.05 9.20 -7.39
C HIS A 75 -4.05 8.23 -6.78
N ILE A 76 -4.53 7.33 -5.91
CA ILE A 76 -3.71 6.32 -5.25
C ILE A 76 -4.05 4.96 -5.85
N LYS A 77 -3.02 4.20 -6.22
CA LYS A 77 -3.14 2.86 -6.79
C LYS A 77 -2.26 1.86 -6.05
N VAL A 78 -2.72 0.63 -6.01
CA VAL A 78 -1.91 -0.52 -5.60
C VAL A 78 -1.60 -1.34 -6.83
N LYS A 79 -0.32 -1.64 -7.01
CA LYS A 79 0.16 -2.36 -8.19
C LYS A 79 0.95 -3.60 -7.79
N SER A 80 0.81 -4.64 -8.58
CA SER A 80 1.69 -5.80 -8.57
C SER A 80 2.40 -5.88 -9.90
N ASN A 81 3.72 -5.86 -9.89
CA ASN A 81 4.56 -5.89 -11.09
C ASN A 81 4.14 -4.85 -12.16
N GLY A 82 3.78 -3.62 -11.71
CA GLY A 82 3.31 -2.55 -12.58
C GLY A 82 1.82 -2.62 -12.97
N ILE A 83 1.16 -3.74 -12.75
CA ILE A 83 -0.27 -3.94 -13.01
C ILE A 83 -1.08 -3.41 -11.84
N THR A 84 -2.07 -2.55 -12.09
CA THR A 84 -2.96 -2.04 -11.04
C THR A 84 -3.87 -3.16 -10.55
N ILE A 85 -3.79 -3.49 -9.26
CA ILE A 85 -4.61 -4.51 -8.60
C ILE A 85 -5.72 -3.90 -7.74
N ALA A 86 -5.54 -2.66 -7.29
CA ALA A 86 -6.60 -1.87 -6.64
C ALA A 86 -6.43 -0.39 -6.95
N ASP A 87 -7.54 0.32 -7.05
CA ASP A 87 -7.61 1.72 -7.46
C ASP A 87 -8.59 2.48 -6.56
N ALA A 88 -8.11 3.55 -5.94
CA ALA A 88 -8.94 4.44 -5.12
C ALA A 88 -9.80 5.40 -5.97
N GLY A 89 -9.58 5.42 -7.29
CA GLY A 89 -10.12 6.46 -8.15
C GLY A 89 -9.47 7.82 -7.92
N VAL A 90 -9.92 8.80 -8.68
CA VAL A 90 -9.49 10.19 -8.49
C VAL A 90 -10.31 10.78 -7.34
N PHE A 91 -9.64 11.16 -6.27
CA PHE A 91 -10.26 11.68 -5.06
C PHE A 91 -9.96 13.18 -4.90
N GLN A 92 -11.00 13.99 -4.65
CA GLN A 92 -10.86 15.42 -4.42
C GLN A 92 -10.54 15.70 -2.95
N MET A 93 -9.45 16.42 -2.73
CA MET A 93 -8.88 16.73 -1.41
C MET A 93 -9.35 18.11 -0.90
N LYS A 94 -9.54 18.21 0.39
CA LYS A 94 -9.71 19.50 1.09
C LYS A 94 -8.36 20.09 1.46
N LEU A 95 -8.31 21.41 1.68
CA LEU A 95 -7.09 22.09 2.12
C LEU A 95 -6.46 21.37 3.32
N THR A 96 -5.20 21.00 3.15
CA THR A 96 -4.47 20.19 4.12
C THR A 96 -3.04 20.70 4.22
N THR A 97 -2.54 20.87 5.44
CA THR A 97 -1.17 21.31 5.71
C THR A 97 -0.54 20.42 6.74
N ASN A 98 0.40 19.58 6.28
CA ASN A 98 1.18 18.66 7.11
C ASN A 98 0.30 17.80 8.04
N LYS A 99 -0.69 17.13 7.48
CA LYS A 99 -1.62 16.26 8.20
C LYS A 99 -1.35 14.78 7.92
N TYR A 100 -1.70 13.97 8.89
CA TYR A 100 -1.58 12.53 8.83
C TYR A 100 -2.53 11.90 7.80
N PHE A 101 -2.04 10.89 7.08
CA PHE A 101 -2.86 9.97 6.30
C PHE A 101 -2.58 8.52 6.68
N GLU A 102 -3.55 7.69 6.46
CA GLU A 102 -3.48 6.24 6.62
C GLU A 102 -4.07 5.53 5.41
N LEU A 103 -3.44 4.42 5.04
CA LEU A 103 -3.87 3.52 3.99
C LEU A 103 -3.81 2.09 4.53
N THR A 104 -4.91 1.37 4.43
CA THR A 104 -4.95 -0.08 4.74
C THR A 104 -5.51 -0.81 3.53
N ILE A 105 -4.88 -1.91 3.14
CA ILE A 105 -5.30 -2.75 2.04
C ILE A 105 -5.16 -4.20 2.46
N ASP A 106 -6.24 -4.95 2.26
CA ASP A 106 -6.30 -6.38 2.43
C ASP A 106 -6.47 -7.04 1.07
N PHE A 107 -5.71 -8.09 0.79
CA PHE A 107 -5.88 -8.86 -0.44
C PHE A 107 -5.67 -10.35 -0.21
N THR A 108 -6.49 -11.15 -0.92
CA THR A 108 -6.48 -12.61 -0.84
C THR A 108 -6.43 -13.20 -2.24
N VAL A 109 -5.52 -14.13 -2.46
CA VAL A 109 -5.42 -14.89 -3.71
C VAL A 109 -6.57 -15.89 -3.78
N THR A 110 -7.42 -15.74 -4.78
CA THR A 110 -8.59 -16.64 -4.98
C THR A 110 -8.36 -17.65 -6.07
N LYS A 111 -7.49 -17.35 -7.05
CA LYS A 111 -7.04 -18.30 -8.08
C LYS A 111 -5.58 -18.06 -8.41
N ILE A 112 -4.86 -19.13 -8.71
CA ILE A 112 -3.48 -19.11 -9.19
C ILE A 112 -3.43 -19.48 -10.67
N GLY A 113 -2.50 -18.89 -11.41
CA GLY A 113 -2.29 -19.10 -12.84
C GLY A 113 -1.73 -17.88 -13.54
N GLY A 114 -1.55 -17.99 -14.85
CA GLY A 114 -1.11 -16.88 -15.70
C GLY A 114 -2.20 -15.83 -15.92
N PRO A 115 -1.95 -14.86 -16.84
CA PRO A 115 -2.90 -13.79 -17.17
C PRO A 115 -4.26 -14.35 -17.58
N GLY A 116 -5.35 -13.80 -17.02
CA GLY A 116 -6.72 -14.26 -17.27
C GLY A 116 -7.16 -15.46 -16.41
N VAL A 117 -6.28 -16.02 -15.56
CA VAL A 117 -6.57 -17.16 -14.68
C VAL A 117 -6.36 -16.78 -13.21
N GLY A 118 -5.24 -16.10 -12.88
CA GLY A 118 -4.97 -15.63 -11.52
C GLY A 118 -6.01 -14.58 -11.07
N GLU A 119 -6.50 -14.66 -9.84
CA GLU A 119 -7.47 -13.71 -9.28
C GLU A 119 -7.14 -13.34 -7.85
N LEU A 120 -7.49 -12.11 -7.48
CA LEU A 120 -7.39 -11.55 -6.14
C LEU A 120 -8.73 -10.97 -5.69
N PHE A 121 -9.06 -11.12 -4.40
CA PHE A 121 -9.94 -10.18 -3.72
C PHE A 121 -9.09 -9.08 -3.08
N VAL A 122 -9.50 -7.83 -3.26
CA VAL A 122 -8.84 -6.67 -2.68
C VAL A 122 -9.87 -5.76 -2.05
N ASN A 123 -9.60 -5.33 -0.83
CA ASN A 123 -10.32 -4.26 -0.13
C ASN A 123 -9.30 -3.26 0.36
N GLY A 124 -9.68 -1.99 0.42
CA GLY A 124 -8.78 -1.00 0.96
C GLY A 124 -9.49 0.30 1.31
N GLN A 125 -8.86 1.05 2.18
CA GLN A 125 -9.32 2.36 2.61
C GLN A 125 -8.13 3.31 2.69
N TYR A 126 -8.34 4.50 2.16
CA TYR A 126 -7.48 5.66 2.35
C TYR A 126 -8.23 6.70 3.17
N SER A 127 -7.58 7.24 4.19
CA SER A 127 -8.12 8.32 5.01
C SER A 127 -7.05 9.34 5.36
N TYR A 128 -7.44 10.57 5.58
CA TYR A 128 -6.54 11.64 5.99
C TYR A 128 -7.29 12.68 6.84
N ASN A 129 -6.54 13.37 7.70
CA ASN A 129 -7.04 14.54 8.40
C ASN A 129 -6.87 15.77 7.50
N HIS A 130 -7.83 16.68 7.48
CA HIS A 130 -7.66 17.99 6.85
C HIS A 130 -7.56 19.12 7.88
N ASN A 131 -7.45 20.38 7.44
CA ASN A 131 -7.15 21.48 8.37
C ASN A 131 -8.27 21.81 9.35
N ALA A 132 -9.53 21.52 9.04
CA ALA A 132 -10.61 21.67 10.00
C ALA A 132 -10.45 20.68 11.15
N ALA A 133 -10.67 21.13 12.37
CA ALA A 133 -10.40 20.32 13.57
C ALA A 133 -11.32 19.10 13.63
N GLY A 134 -10.71 17.94 13.81
CA GLY A 134 -11.42 16.68 14.04
C GLY A 134 -12.05 16.02 12.83
N ASP A 135 -11.92 16.60 11.64
CA ASP A 135 -12.51 16.03 10.44
C ASP A 135 -11.55 15.04 9.77
N LEU A 136 -12.08 13.86 9.50
CA LEU A 136 -11.46 12.80 8.71
C LEU A 136 -12.18 12.73 7.37
N ASP A 137 -11.42 12.62 6.29
CA ASP A 137 -11.92 12.43 4.94
C ASP A 137 -11.21 11.25 4.28
N GLY A 138 -11.77 10.66 3.22
CA GLY A 138 -11.14 9.51 2.60
C GLY A 138 -11.98 8.85 1.51
N THR A 139 -11.45 7.76 0.98
CA THR A 139 -12.08 6.96 -0.06
C THR A 139 -11.73 5.48 0.09
N ASN A 140 -12.54 4.62 -0.49
CA ASN A 140 -12.31 3.19 -0.54
C ASN A 140 -11.62 2.81 -1.85
N PHE A 141 -10.80 1.76 -1.81
CA PHE A 141 -10.26 1.14 -3.01
C PHE A 141 -11.29 0.22 -3.64
N ALA A 142 -11.49 0.37 -4.94
CA ALA A 142 -12.27 -0.57 -5.70
C ALA A 142 -11.40 -1.76 -6.11
N LEU A 143 -11.99 -2.96 -6.02
CA LEU A 143 -11.42 -4.14 -6.65
C LEU A 143 -11.41 -3.93 -8.15
N ILE A 144 -10.24 -4.04 -8.75
CA ILE A 144 -10.13 -4.18 -10.21
C ILE A 144 -10.19 -5.67 -10.53
N SER A 145 -11.20 -6.06 -11.31
CA SER A 145 -11.30 -7.41 -11.85
C SER A 145 -10.02 -7.71 -12.63
N ASN A 146 -9.16 -8.53 -12.07
CA ASN A 146 -7.78 -8.57 -12.46
C ASN A 146 -7.49 -9.75 -13.37
N THR A 147 -7.89 -9.62 -14.63
CA THR A 147 -7.57 -10.60 -15.67
C THR A 147 -6.07 -10.61 -16.05
N THR A 148 -5.29 -9.69 -15.51
CA THR A 148 -3.86 -9.56 -15.80
C THR A 148 -2.97 -9.93 -14.62
N PHE A 149 -3.53 -10.28 -13.46
CA PHE A 149 -2.77 -10.81 -12.35
C PHE A 149 -2.20 -12.17 -12.71
N ASP A 150 -0.89 -12.31 -12.57
CA ASP A 150 -0.15 -13.48 -12.99
C ASP A 150 0.69 -14.01 -11.83
N THR A 151 0.34 -15.18 -11.30
CA THR A 151 1.09 -15.80 -10.20
C THR A 151 2.29 -16.62 -10.69
N THR A 152 2.46 -16.76 -12.01
CA THR A 152 3.55 -17.54 -12.62
C THR A 152 4.84 -16.74 -12.80
N ILE A 153 4.78 -15.43 -12.56
CA ILE A 153 5.92 -14.50 -12.63
C ILE A 153 6.22 -13.91 -11.25
N PRO A 154 7.40 -13.29 -11.03
CA PRO A 154 7.65 -12.54 -9.80
C PRO A 154 6.64 -11.39 -9.67
N ASN A 155 6.04 -11.22 -8.49
CA ASN A 155 5.08 -10.16 -8.20
C ASN A 155 5.67 -9.18 -7.20
N THR A 156 5.88 -7.92 -7.61
CA THR A 156 6.40 -6.85 -6.76
C THR A 156 5.28 -5.90 -6.38
N LEU A 157 4.97 -5.81 -5.09
CA LEU A 157 3.97 -4.88 -4.58
C LEU A 157 4.50 -3.45 -4.59
N THR A 158 3.70 -2.52 -5.10
CA THR A 158 3.96 -1.08 -5.06
C THR A 158 2.67 -0.32 -4.78
N ILE A 159 2.75 0.72 -3.96
CA ILE A 159 1.68 1.70 -3.75
C ILE A 159 2.15 3.00 -4.38
N THR A 160 1.34 3.57 -5.26
CA THR A 160 1.68 4.79 -6.00
C THR A 160 0.68 5.90 -5.71
N ALA A 161 1.13 7.15 -5.86
CA ALA A 161 0.26 8.31 -5.85
C ALA A 161 0.58 9.22 -7.03
N GLN A 162 -0.47 9.93 -7.49
CA GLN A 162 -0.40 10.89 -8.59
C GLN A 162 -1.28 12.10 -8.23
N TRP A 163 -0.73 13.29 -8.28
CA TRP A 163 -1.50 14.52 -8.15
C TRP A 163 -2.20 14.89 -9.46
N GLY A 164 -3.36 15.53 -9.36
CA GLY A 164 -4.09 16.02 -10.54
C GLY A 164 -3.46 17.26 -11.18
N ALA A 165 -2.72 18.04 -10.38
CA ALA A 165 -1.98 19.20 -10.88
C ALA A 165 -0.58 19.30 -10.24
N ALA A 166 0.37 19.88 -10.99
CA ALA A 166 1.65 20.29 -10.46
C ALA A 166 1.43 21.60 -9.66
N ASN A 167 1.32 21.47 -8.34
CA ASN A 167 1.09 22.57 -7.41
C ASN A 167 2.13 22.52 -6.28
N PRO A 168 2.85 23.60 -5.98
CA PRO A 168 3.84 23.64 -4.91
C PRO A 168 3.28 23.33 -3.51
N ALA A 169 1.97 23.48 -3.29
CA ALA A 169 1.31 23.11 -2.04
C ALA A 169 1.10 21.61 -1.90
N ASN A 170 1.25 20.85 -2.98
CA ASN A 170 1.01 19.41 -2.97
C ASN A 170 2.26 18.66 -2.55
N SER A 171 2.11 17.82 -1.55
CA SER A 171 3.14 16.91 -1.04
C SER A 171 2.49 15.72 -0.37
N ILE A 172 2.95 14.51 -0.66
CA ILE A 172 2.60 13.30 0.09
C ILE A 172 3.85 12.46 0.29
N GLN A 173 4.06 11.96 1.50
CA GLN A 173 5.24 11.17 1.86
C GLN A 173 4.88 10.10 2.87
N SER A 174 5.23 8.86 2.59
CA SER A 174 5.10 7.78 3.58
C SER A 174 6.19 7.86 4.64
N GLN A 175 5.82 7.57 5.88
CA GLN A 175 6.74 7.41 7.01
C GLN A 175 6.88 5.95 7.43
N ASN A 176 5.79 5.20 7.30
CA ASN A 176 5.75 3.80 7.68
C ASN A 176 4.97 3.02 6.62
N PHE A 177 5.49 1.88 6.25
CA PHE A 177 4.81 0.89 5.43
C PHE A 177 5.18 -0.51 5.91
N VAL A 178 4.17 -1.33 6.16
CA VAL A 178 4.32 -2.72 6.57
C VAL A 178 3.47 -3.60 5.66
N LEU A 179 4.08 -4.65 5.13
CA LEU A 179 3.40 -5.73 4.42
C LEU A 179 3.51 -7.01 5.23
N GLN A 180 2.38 -7.64 5.49
CA GLN A 180 2.31 -8.90 6.25
C GLN A 180 1.53 -9.93 5.46
N LYS A 181 2.00 -11.17 5.47
CA LYS A 181 1.18 -12.34 5.10
C LYS A 181 0.49 -12.82 6.38
N ILE A 182 -0.83 -12.96 6.34
CA ILE A 182 -1.66 -13.33 7.49
C ILE A 182 -2.20 -14.75 7.39
N TYR A 183 -2.18 -15.33 6.20
CA TYR A 183 -2.54 -16.72 5.93
C TYR A 183 -1.73 -17.28 4.75
#